data_d095e7ccdf0e40040a4ee9e4f8db79ba
#
_entry.id   d095e7ccdf0e40040a4ee9e4f8db79ba
#
_cell.length_a   1.000
_cell.length_b   1.000
_cell.length_c   1.000
_cell.angle_alpha   90.00
_cell.angle_beta   90.00
_cell.angle_gamma   90.00
#
_symmetry.space_group_name_H-M   'P 1'
#
loop_
_entity.id
_entity.type
_entity.pdbx_description
1 polymer ?
#
loop_
_entity_poly.entity_id
_entity_poly.type
_entity_poly.pdbx_seq_one_letter_code
_entity_poly.pdbx_strand_id
1 'polypeptide(L)'
;GTGVTVKRVDKNGTPVTAKYTPTVTPVTPTGEPATTIGPKGKEQSGKPTFKEGDSRVPMNDDVPATFDDGSTTKTIPGVGTYTVAPDGTVTFKPEPEFTGTAPSVTVVREDMNGTKASATYTPTVTPVTTFVDKDGNPIPGYPTVDGEQPKAEIPGYRFDETKKLPNGDTVHVYEKITTTHVDENGNPIPGYPTEDGEQPKKDIPGYEFVKTVVDANGNIQHIYKKVVTPEKPEAPVKPAPAKENTPQLPNTGTKDNASLAALGLVGVLSGFGLIARKKKED
;
A
#
# COMPACT_ATOMS: atom_id res chain seq x y z
N GLY A 1 20.00 -6.56 62.05
CA GLY A 1 20.79 -7.79 62.10
C GLY A 1 20.96 -8.32 63.50
N THR A 2 21.53 -9.49 63.67
CA THR A 2 21.82 -10.08 64.92
C THR A 2 22.98 -9.32 65.62
N GLY A 3 22.76 -8.85 66.82
CA GLY A 3 23.77 -8.14 67.56
C GLY A 3 24.91 -9.05 67.97
N VAL A 4 26.14 -8.57 67.86
CA VAL A 4 27.34 -9.23 68.33
C VAL A 4 27.92 -8.51 69.58
N THR A 5 28.41 -9.27 70.54
CA THR A 5 29.02 -8.70 71.73
C THR A 5 30.53 -8.63 71.57
N VAL A 6 31.05 -7.40 71.64
CA VAL A 6 32.50 -7.14 71.65
C VAL A 6 32.99 -7.08 73.10
N LYS A 7 34.02 -7.84 73.38
CA LYS A 7 34.67 -7.91 74.71
C LYS A 7 36.05 -7.30 74.65
N ARG A 8 36.33 -6.42 75.58
CA ARG A 8 37.72 -5.96 75.89
C ARG A 8 38.05 -6.16 77.38
N VAL A 9 39.29 -6.23 77.67
CA VAL A 9 39.77 -6.43 79.03
C VAL A 9 40.68 -5.25 79.41
N ASP A 10 40.51 -4.68 80.60
CA ASP A 10 41.35 -3.62 81.11
C ASP A 10 42.75 -4.20 81.59
N LYS A 11 43.64 -3.33 82.04
CA LYS A 11 44.99 -3.72 82.52
C LYS A 11 44.95 -4.62 83.72
N ASN A 12 43.88 -4.67 84.49
CA ASN A 12 43.67 -5.52 85.69
C ASN A 12 43.00 -6.87 85.31
N GLY A 13 42.74 -7.12 84.04
CA GLY A 13 42.09 -8.34 83.59
C GLY A 13 40.52 -8.30 83.65
N THR A 14 39.92 -7.16 83.97
CA THR A 14 38.48 -7.02 84.09
C THR A 14 37.82 -6.87 82.70
N PRO A 15 36.92 -7.76 82.35
CA PRO A 15 36.26 -7.69 81.04
C PRO A 15 35.17 -6.60 81.00
N VAL A 16 35.15 -5.86 79.90
CA VAL A 16 34.07 -4.94 79.52
C VAL A 16 33.47 -5.43 78.17
N THR A 17 32.20 -5.46 78.14
CA THR A 17 31.45 -5.87 76.91
C THR A 17 30.58 -4.74 76.40
N ALA A 18 30.51 -4.62 75.10
CA ALA A 18 29.54 -3.76 74.37
C ALA A 18 28.88 -4.55 73.27
N LYS A 19 27.60 -4.29 73.04
CA LYS A 19 26.83 -4.93 71.97
C LYS A 19 26.79 -4.01 70.74
N TYR A 20 27.20 -4.55 69.62
CA TYR A 20 26.96 -3.91 68.28
C TYR A 20 25.84 -4.60 67.56
N THR A 21 24.83 -3.86 67.18
CA THR A 21 23.67 -4.38 66.35
C THR A 21 23.62 -3.63 65.05
N PRO A 22 24.00 -4.26 63.93
CA PRO A 22 23.87 -3.61 62.63
C PRO A 22 22.41 -3.54 62.20
N THR A 23 22.04 -2.42 61.64
CA THR A 23 20.73 -2.25 60.94
C THR A 23 20.97 -2.09 59.47
N VAL A 24 20.30 -2.88 58.66
CA VAL A 24 20.31 -2.78 57.22
C VAL A 24 18.96 -2.19 56.77
N THR A 25 19.00 -1.06 56.11
CA THR A 25 17.81 -0.46 55.54
C THR A 25 17.53 -1.14 54.19
N PRO A 26 16.30 -1.64 53.94
CA PRO A 26 15.93 -2.16 52.63
C PRO A 26 16.09 -1.09 51.56
N VAL A 27 16.64 -1.49 50.42
CA VAL A 27 16.76 -0.65 49.22
C VAL A 27 15.89 -1.24 48.16
N THR A 28 15.04 -0.42 47.54
CA THR A 28 14.11 -0.87 46.49
C THR A 28 14.33 -0.02 45.27
N PRO A 29 14.83 -0.61 44.18
CA PRO A 29 14.92 0.07 42.91
C PRO A 29 13.53 0.30 42.32
N THR A 30 13.38 1.28 41.44
CA THR A 30 12.13 1.64 40.80
C THR A 30 12.24 1.55 39.29
N GLY A 31 11.10 1.37 38.61
CA GLY A 31 11.02 1.37 37.15
C GLY A 31 9.94 2.36 36.65
N GLU A 32 10.26 3.07 35.59
CA GLU A 32 9.36 3.99 34.91
C GLU A 32 8.97 3.43 33.56
N PRO A 33 7.68 3.50 33.17
CA PRO A 33 7.18 2.93 31.92
C PRO A 33 7.69 3.69 30.70
N ALA A 34 7.70 3.00 29.55
CA ALA A 34 7.91 3.60 28.24
C ALA A 34 6.72 3.35 27.32
N THR A 35 6.44 4.32 26.46
CA THR A 35 5.43 4.21 25.40
C THR A 35 6.02 4.65 24.08
N THR A 36 5.53 4.09 22.98
CA THR A 36 5.86 4.54 21.62
C THR A 36 4.62 4.60 20.76
N ILE A 37 4.68 5.42 19.72
CA ILE A 37 3.67 5.51 18.67
C ILE A 37 4.40 5.42 17.34
N GLY A 38 3.95 4.53 16.48
CA GLY A 38 4.56 4.32 15.16
C GLY A 38 3.57 3.85 14.12
N PRO A 39 3.92 3.95 12.83
CA PRO A 39 3.03 3.61 11.73
C PRO A 39 2.83 2.10 11.59
N LYS A 40 1.72 1.73 10.97
CA LYS A 40 1.35 0.34 10.67
C LYS A 40 2.47 -0.41 9.96
N GLY A 41 2.75 -1.62 10.43
CA GLY A 41 3.77 -2.51 9.84
C GLY A 41 5.22 -2.08 10.06
N LYS A 42 5.48 -1.04 10.87
CA LYS A 42 6.83 -0.59 11.21
C LYS A 42 7.20 -1.01 12.62
N GLU A 43 8.43 -1.49 12.74
CA GLU A 43 9.02 -1.83 14.03
C GLU A 43 9.20 -0.57 14.89
N GLN A 44 8.94 -0.70 16.19
CA GLN A 44 9.08 0.36 17.18
C GLN A 44 10.04 -0.11 18.27
N SER A 45 10.72 0.82 18.91
CA SER A 45 11.62 0.51 20.02
C SER A 45 11.44 1.51 21.14
N GLY A 46 11.32 1.01 22.37
CA GLY A 46 11.17 1.82 23.56
C GLY A 46 11.98 1.24 24.72
N LYS A 47 12.44 2.10 25.61
CA LYS A 47 13.27 1.69 26.74
C LYS A 47 12.65 2.18 28.04
N PRO A 48 12.00 1.29 28.81
CA PRO A 48 11.68 1.57 30.21
C PRO A 48 12.96 1.93 30.99
N THR A 49 12.86 2.87 31.90
CA THR A 49 14.02 3.29 32.70
C THR A 49 13.95 2.72 34.08
N PHE A 50 15.13 2.44 34.67
CA PHE A 50 15.26 1.88 35.99
C PHE A 50 16.19 2.75 36.80
N LYS A 51 15.82 2.97 38.05
CA LYS A 51 16.60 3.79 38.98
C LYS A 51 16.87 3.00 40.23
N GLU A 52 18.11 3.05 40.70
CA GLU A 52 18.54 2.50 41.97
C GLU A 52 17.77 3.11 43.15
N GLY A 53 17.50 2.33 44.15
CA GLY A 53 16.91 2.79 45.41
C GLY A 53 17.90 3.52 46.33
N ASP A 54 19.18 3.26 46.18
CA ASP A 54 20.29 3.92 46.87
C ASP A 54 21.52 3.89 45.96
N SER A 55 22.23 5.01 45.85
CA SER A 55 23.40 5.18 44.98
C SER A 55 24.59 4.21 45.28
N ARG A 56 24.58 3.59 46.44
CA ARG A 56 25.57 2.56 46.85
C ARG A 56 25.22 1.17 46.31
N VAL A 57 23.98 1.00 45.78
CA VAL A 57 23.47 -0.24 45.23
C VAL A 57 22.92 0.07 43.82
N PRO A 58 23.81 0.25 42.84
CA PRO A 58 23.39 0.57 41.48
C PRO A 58 22.63 -0.59 40.82
N MET A 59 21.96 -0.32 39.70
CA MET A 59 21.39 -1.38 38.85
C MET A 59 22.52 -2.29 38.36
N ASN A 60 22.24 -3.59 38.29
CA ASN A 60 23.19 -4.60 37.88
C ASN A 60 23.19 -4.76 36.36
N ASP A 61 24.18 -4.23 35.68
CA ASP A 61 24.32 -4.31 34.22
C ASP A 61 24.87 -5.66 33.74
N ASP A 62 25.42 -6.49 34.63
CA ASP A 62 25.90 -7.84 34.32
C ASP A 62 24.76 -8.85 34.21
N VAL A 63 23.56 -8.52 34.73
CA VAL A 63 22.36 -9.34 34.63
C VAL A 63 21.46 -8.78 33.53
N PRO A 64 21.26 -9.53 32.42
CA PRO A 64 20.41 -9.10 31.31
C PRO A 64 18.97 -8.86 31.77
N ALA A 65 18.34 -7.82 31.20
CA ALA A 65 16.92 -7.61 31.36
C ALA A 65 16.11 -8.76 30.74
N THR A 66 14.97 -9.09 31.37
CA THR A 66 14.02 -10.10 30.86
C THR A 66 12.61 -9.56 30.96
N PHE A 67 11.66 -10.25 30.34
CA PHE A 67 10.25 -10.09 30.67
C PHE A 67 9.95 -10.72 32.04
N ASP A 68 8.76 -10.46 32.59
CA ASP A 68 8.29 -10.92 33.88
C ASP A 68 8.24 -12.45 34.05
N ASP A 69 8.13 -13.19 32.94
CA ASP A 69 8.19 -14.66 32.87
C ASP A 69 9.63 -15.20 32.68
N GLY A 70 10.65 -14.32 32.66
CA GLY A 70 12.05 -14.68 32.45
C GLY A 70 12.43 -14.86 30.97
N SER A 71 11.50 -14.74 30.03
CA SER A 71 11.78 -14.81 28.60
C SER A 71 12.40 -13.50 28.09
N THR A 72 13.00 -13.56 26.89
CA THR A 72 13.48 -12.39 26.15
C THR A 72 12.65 -12.09 24.90
N THR A 73 11.65 -12.94 24.63
CA THR A 73 10.76 -12.78 23.47
C THR A 73 9.34 -13.18 23.86
N LYS A 74 8.35 -12.35 23.51
CA LYS A 74 6.92 -12.62 23.67
C LYS A 74 6.19 -12.38 22.35
N THR A 75 5.47 -13.38 21.86
CA THR A 75 4.60 -13.25 20.68
C THR A 75 3.14 -13.29 21.10
N ILE A 76 2.38 -12.29 20.68
CA ILE A 76 0.93 -12.20 20.90
C ILE A 76 0.25 -12.33 19.53
N PRO A 77 -0.46 -13.44 19.26
CA PRO A 77 -1.12 -13.67 17.98
C PRO A 77 -2.06 -12.51 17.60
N GLY A 78 -1.98 -12.06 16.35
CA GLY A 78 -2.79 -10.95 15.84
C GLY A 78 -2.33 -9.57 16.29
N VAL A 79 -1.27 -9.48 17.12
CA VAL A 79 -0.72 -8.22 17.62
C VAL A 79 0.71 -8.01 17.15
N GLY A 80 1.62 -8.91 17.52
CA GLY A 80 3.02 -8.79 17.18
C GLY A 80 3.96 -9.51 18.13
N THR A 81 5.26 -9.27 17.95
CA THR A 81 6.33 -9.87 18.74
C THR A 81 7.17 -8.80 19.44
N TYR A 82 7.38 -8.99 20.73
CA TYR A 82 8.25 -8.18 21.57
C TYR A 82 9.57 -8.93 21.82
N THR A 83 10.67 -8.19 21.80
CA THR A 83 12.00 -8.70 22.16
C THR A 83 12.67 -7.70 23.08
N VAL A 84 13.19 -8.15 24.22
CA VAL A 84 13.95 -7.31 25.15
C VAL A 84 15.44 -7.57 24.99
N ALA A 85 16.20 -6.50 24.84
CA ALA A 85 17.66 -6.51 24.82
C ALA A 85 18.23 -6.53 26.26
N PRO A 86 19.48 -6.96 26.45
CA PRO A 86 20.13 -7.01 27.78
C PRO A 86 20.06 -5.70 28.58
N ASP A 87 20.08 -4.56 27.90
CA ASP A 87 20.02 -3.21 28.48
C ASP A 87 18.59 -2.74 28.85
N GLY A 88 17.58 -3.58 28.62
CA GLY A 88 16.16 -3.29 28.85
C GLY A 88 15.44 -2.60 27.71
N THR A 89 16.09 -2.36 26.57
CA THR A 89 15.42 -1.84 25.38
C THR A 89 14.48 -2.91 24.81
N VAL A 90 13.22 -2.55 24.60
CA VAL A 90 12.22 -3.44 24.00
C VAL A 90 11.98 -3.04 22.57
N THR A 91 12.08 -3.99 21.67
CA THR A 91 11.68 -3.86 20.27
C THR A 91 10.32 -4.55 20.08
N PHE A 92 9.39 -3.88 19.42
CA PHE A 92 8.08 -4.40 19.06
C PHE A 92 7.93 -4.44 17.54
N LYS A 93 7.71 -5.63 17.00
CA LYS A 93 7.40 -5.86 15.59
C LYS A 93 5.91 -6.20 15.46
N PRO A 94 5.07 -5.26 15.01
CA PRO A 94 3.64 -5.50 14.88
C PRO A 94 3.32 -6.51 13.77
N GLU A 95 2.21 -7.24 13.91
CA GLU A 95 1.61 -7.96 12.79
C GLU A 95 1.18 -6.96 11.70
N PRO A 96 1.22 -7.35 10.40
CA PRO A 96 0.99 -6.42 9.28
C PRO A 96 -0.33 -5.65 9.33
N GLU A 97 -1.39 -6.28 9.86
CA GLU A 97 -2.73 -5.69 9.94
C GLU A 97 -3.07 -5.11 11.31
N PHE A 98 -2.19 -5.23 12.29
CA PHE A 98 -2.44 -4.71 13.62
C PHE A 98 -2.36 -3.19 13.65
N THR A 99 -3.36 -2.57 14.30
CA THR A 99 -3.40 -1.15 14.66
C THR A 99 -3.98 -0.99 16.06
N GLY A 100 -3.76 0.17 16.67
CA GLY A 100 -4.20 0.47 18.01
C GLY A 100 -3.12 0.24 19.06
N THR A 101 -3.49 0.37 20.35
CA THR A 101 -2.56 0.16 21.46
C THR A 101 -2.41 -1.33 21.73
N ALA A 102 -1.17 -1.80 21.63
CA ALA A 102 -0.84 -3.20 21.90
C ALA A 102 -0.80 -3.46 23.41
N PRO A 103 -1.04 -4.70 23.85
CA PRO A 103 -0.89 -5.08 25.25
C PRO A 103 0.52 -4.75 25.77
N SER A 104 0.58 -4.20 27.00
CA SER A 104 1.84 -3.88 27.63
C SER A 104 2.62 -5.14 27.98
N VAL A 105 3.95 -5.08 27.86
CA VAL A 105 4.87 -6.09 28.38
C VAL A 105 5.64 -5.52 29.57
N THR A 106 5.95 -6.35 30.54
CA THR A 106 6.70 -5.95 31.75
C THR A 106 8.16 -6.37 31.61
N VAL A 107 9.06 -5.39 31.69
CA VAL A 107 10.52 -5.60 31.73
C VAL A 107 10.96 -5.63 33.18
N VAL A 108 11.83 -6.57 33.49
CA VAL A 108 12.41 -6.76 34.85
C VAL A 108 13.91 -6.58 34.76
N ARG A 109 14.46 -5.79 35.71
CA ARG A 109 15.89 -5.67 35.99
C ARG A 109 16.12 -5.80 37.47
N GLU A 110 17.35 -6.07 37.86
CA GLU A 110 17.72 -6.15 39.28
C GLU A 110 18.89 -5.21 39.60
N ASP A 111 18.99 -4.86 40.90
CA ASP A 111 20.12 -4.11 41.41
C ASP A 111 21.26 -5.05 41.82
N MET A 112 22.38 -4.49 42.28
CA MET A 112 23.55 -5.26 42.74
C MET A 112 23.28 -6.15 43.97
N ASN A 113 22.16 -5.99 44.65
CA ASN A 113 21.71 -6.87 45.73
C ASN A 113 20.78 -7.97 45.26
N GLY A 114 20.42 -8.02 43.97
CA GLY A 114 19.45 -8.92 43.41
C GLY A 114 17.98 -8.52 43.68
N THR A 115 17.75 -7.26 44.11
CA THR A 115 16.39 -6.75 44.27
C THR A 115 15.83 -6.34 42.92
N LYS A 116 14.64 -6.87 42.55
CA LYS A 116 14.03 -6.64 41.25
C LYS A 116 13.20 -5.36 41.21
N ALA A 117 13.33 -4.66 40.10
CA ALA A 117 12.40 -3.61 39.66
C ALA A 117 11.74 -4.02 38.36
N SER A 118 10.51 -3.55 38.16
CA SER A 118 9.75 -3.80 36.92
C SER A 118 9.21 -2.50 36.35
N ALA A 119 9.12 -2.44 35.03
CA ALA A 119 8.51 -1.34 34.30
C ALA A 119 7.86 -1.85 33.02
N THR A 120 6.81 -1.18 32.57
CA THR A 120 6.07 -1.62 31.39
C THR A 120 6.52 -0.89 30.12
N TYR A 121 6.38 -1.57 28.99
CA TYR A 121 6.46 -0.97 27.66
C TYR A 121 5.14 -1.18 26.91
N THR A 122 4.60 -0.09 26.34
CA THR A 122 3.32 -0.09 25.64
C THR A 122 3.45 0.62 24.30
N PRO A 123 3.52 -0.12 23.18
CA PRO A 123 3.51 0.47 21.84
C PRO A 123 2.08 0.73 21.33
N THR A 124 1.92 1.78 20.53
CA THR A 124 0.68 2.06 19.78
C THR A 124 1.02 2.10 18.31
N VAL A 125 0.22 1.43 17.48
CA VAL A 125 0.34 1.42 16.03
C VAL A 125 -0.77 2.26 15.43
N THR A 126 -0.40 3.29 14.67
CA THR A 126 -1.37 4.16 14.00
C THR A 126 -1.95 3.48 12.76
N PRO A 127 -3.28 3.59 12.51
CA PRO A 127 -3.88 3.14 11.27
C PRO A 127 -3.40 4.00 10.10
N VAL A 128 -3.70 3.59 8.88
CA VAL A 128 -3.33 4.30 7.66
C VAL A 128 -4.55 4.77 6.87
N THR A 129 -4.32 5.74 5.98
CA THR A 129 -5.29 6.15 4.95
C THR A 129 -4.76 5.78 3.58
N THR A 130 -5.60 5.16 2.76
CA THR A 130 -5.32 4.78 1.37
C THR A 130 -6.31 5.45 0.41
N PHE A 131 -5.84 5.69 -0.81
CA PHE A 131 -6.60 6.27 -1.92
C PHE A 131 -6.61 5.25 -3.06
N VAL A 132 -7.79 4.72 -3.38
CA VAL A 132 -7.94 3.62 -4.34
C VAL A 132 -9.04 3.90 -5.35
N ASP A 133 -8.95 3.26 -6.51
CA ASP A 133 -10.05 3.22 -7.46
C ASP A 133 -11.13 2.21 -7.01
N LYS A 134 -12.24 2.09 -7.77
CA LYS A 134 -13.34 1.15 -7.48
C LYS A 134 -12.92 -0.31 -7.50
N ASP A 135 -11.84 -0.63 -8.19
CA ASP A 135 -11.27 -1.98 -8.28
C ASP A 135 -10.29 -2.27 -7.13
N GLY A 136 -10.04 -1.27 -6.27
CA GLY A 136 -9.11 -1.38 -5.14
C GLY A 136 -7.65 -1.11 -5.51
N ASN A 137 -7.36 -0.64 -6.72
CA ASN A 137 -5.99 -0.31 -7.12
C ASN A 137 -5.57 1.03 -6.52
N PRO A 138 -4.34 1.15 -6.00
CA PRO A 138 -3.80 2.42 -5.52
C PRO A 138 -3.76 3.48 -6.64
N ILE A 139 -4.18 4.71 -6.31
CA ILE A 139 -4.13 5.83 -7.27
C ILE A 139 -2.70 6.36 -7.37
N PRO A 140 -2.11 6.43 -8.57
CA PRO A 140 -0.77 6.95 -8.78
C PRO A 140 -0.62 8.38 -8.24
N GLY A 141 0.48 8.64 -7.51
CA GLY A 141 0.74 9.95 -6.90
C GLY A 141 0.06 10.17 -5.54
N TYR A 142 -0.79 9.23 -5.08
CA TYR A 142 -1.47 9.29 -3.79
C TYR A 142 -1.09 8.06 -2.94
N PRO A 143 0.10 8.07 -2.32
CA PRO A 143 0.57 6.94 -1.53
C PRO A 143 -0.27 6.76 -0.26
N THR A 144 -0.14 5.58 0.36
CA THR A 144 -0.65 5.33 1.70
C THR A 144 0.00 6.30 2.70
N VAL A 145 -0.81 6.91 3.56
CA VAL A 145 -0.39 7.92 4.53
C VAL A 145 -0.74 7.46 5.94
N ASP A 146 0.15 7.71 6.90
CA ASP A 146 -0.08 7.37 8.30
C ASP A 146 -1.17 8.25 8.92
N GLY A 147 -1.97 7.62 9.76
CA GLY A 147 -3.09 8.24 10.43
C GLY A 147 -4.32 8.43 9.53
N GLU A 148 -5.36 9.04 10.13
CA GLU A 148 -6.57 9.39 9.40
C GLU A 148 -6.36 10.70 8.63
N GLN A 149 -6.55 10.64 7.32
CA GLN A 149 -6.47 11.79 6.43
C GLN A 149 -7.84 12.08 5.81
N PRO A 150 -8.16 13.35 5.53
CA PRO A 150 -9.35 13.70 4.76
C PRO A 150 -9.23 13.21 3.31
N LYS A 151 -10.39 13.09 2.62
CA LYS A 151 -10.39 12.85 1.18
C LYS A 151 -9.63 13.95 0.44
N ALA A 152 -8.91 13.57 -0.60
CA ALA A 152 -8.17 14.49 -1.47
C ALA A 152 -8.97 14.79 -2.75
N GLU A 153 -8.74 15.96 -3.34
CA GLU A 153 -9.15 16.25 -4.71
C GLU A 153 -8.09 15.63 -5.65
N ILE A 154 -8.50 14.65 -6.46
CA ILE A 154 -7.61 13.89 -7.32
C ILE A 154 -7.94 14.19 -8.79
N PRO A 155 -7.04 14.84 -9.55
CA PRO A 155 -7.27 15.12 -10.96
C PRO A 155 -7.58 13.86 -11.75
N GLY A 156 -8.65 13.89 -12.56
CA GLY A 156 -9.10 12.74 -13.36
C GLY A 156 -9.90 11.69 -12.59
N TYR A 157 -10.21 11.95 -11.32
CA TYR A 157 -11.02 11.08 -10.49
C TYR A 157 -12.13 11.86 -9.78
N ARG A 158 -13.26 11.21 -9.59
CA ARG A 158 -14.37 11.66 -8.75
C ARG A 158 -14.35 10.87 -7.45
N PHE A 159 -14.43 11.57 -6.31
CA PHE A 159 -14.61 10.90 -5.02
C PHE A 159 -15.96 10.14 -5.00
N ASP A 160 -15.93 8.89 -4.54
CA ASP A 160 -17.12 8.04 -4.40
C ASP A 160 -17.51 7.91 -2.93
N GLU A 161 -16.70 7.23 -2.12
CA GLU A 161 -17.01 7.01 -0.70
C GLU A 161 -15.75 6.91 0.17
N THR A 162 -15.96 7.03 1.47
CA THR A 162 -14.95 6.69 2.49
C THR A 162 -15.37 5.44 3.24
N LYS A 163 -14.51 4.44 3.28
CA LYS A 163 -14.68 3.22 4.08
C LYS A 163 -13.80 3.27 5.31
N LYS A 164 -14.35 2.95 6.47
CA LYS A 164 -13.61 2.66 7.69
C LYS A 164 -13.52 1.16 7.88
N LEU A 165 -12.30 0.64 7.93
CA LEU A 165 -12.07 -0.79 8.12
C LEU A 165 -12.10 -1.14 9.63
N PRO A 166 -12.37 -2.41 10.00
CA PRO A 166 -12.42 -2.84 11.39
C PRO A 166 -11.11 -2.60 12.16
N ASN A 167 -9.97 -2.61 11.47
CA ASN A 167 -8.66 -2.31 12.04
C ASN A 167 -8.39 -0.79 12.19
N GLY A 168 -9.35 0.08 11.88
CA GLY A 168 -9.22 1.53 11.98
C GLY A 168 -8.65 2.22 10.75
N ASP A 169 -8.20 1.48 9.72
CA ASP A 169 -7.74 2.06 8.47
C ASP A 169 -8.87 2.80 7.75
N THR A 170 -8.51 3.86 7.05
CA THR A 170 -9.41 4.63 6.20
C THR A 170 -9.09 4.37 4.73
N VAL A 171 -10.12 4.09 3.93
CA VAL A 171 -10.00 3.91 2.48
C VAL A 171 -10.89 4.93 1.80
N HIS A 172 -10.30 5.83 1.03
CA HIS A 172 -11.04 6.73 0.14
C HIS A 172 -11.11 6.10 -1.24
N VAL A 173 -12.35 5.84 -1.70
CA VAL A 173 -12.63 5.20 -2.98
C VAL A 173 -12.99 6.26 -4.01
N TYR A 174 -12.45 6.13 -5.20
CA TYR A 174 -12.62 7.06 -6.30
C TYR A 174 -13.01 6.34 -7.58
N GLU A 175 -13.71 7.03 -8.45
CA GLU A 175 -14.05 6.58 -9.78
C GLU A 175 -13.33 7.43 -10.81
N LYS A 176 -12.71 6.81 -11.80
CA LYS A 176 -12.09 7.54 -12.91
C LYS A 176 -13.12 8.34 -13.68
N ILE A 177 -12.83 9.60 -13.93
CA ILE A 177 -13.56 10.41 -14.90
C ILE A 177 -13.12 9.97 -16.29
N THR A 178 -14.05 9.88 -17.24
CA THR A 178 -13.75 9.52 -18.62
C THR A 178 -14.17 10.62 -19.58
N THR A 179 -13.49 10.70 -20.72
CA THR A 179 -13.84 11.57 -21.83
C THR A 179 -14.21 10.75 -23.05
N THR A 180 -15.36 11.03 -23.66
CA THR A 180 -15.84 10.39 -24.86
C THR A 180 -16.06 11.39 -26.01
N HIS A 181 -15.91 10.92 -27.24
CA HIS A 181 -16.18 11.66 -28.46
C HIS A 181 -17.36 11.00 -29.17
N VAL A 182 -18.49 11.68 -29.25
CA VAL A 182 -19.76 11.12 -29.76
C VAL A 182 -20.40 12.00 -30.83
N ASP A 183 -21.23 11.41 -31.68
CA ASP A 183 -22.07 12.16 -32.59
C ASP A 183 -23.28 12.82 -31.87
N GLU A 184 -24.09 13.57 -32.57
CA GLU A 184 -25.30 14.23 -32.04
C GLU A 184 -26.34 13.24 -31.49
N ASN A 185 -26.25 11.96 -31.84
CA ASN A 185 -27.12 10.89 -31.37
C ASN A 185 -26.53 10.12 -30.17
N GLY A 186 -25.33 10.50 -29.72
CA GLY A 186 -24.64 9.84 -28.63
C GLY A 186 -23.84 8.59 -29.03
N ASN A 187 -23.70 8.32 -30.34
CA ASN A 187 -22.91 7.18 -30.80
C ASN A 187 -21.41 7.51 -30.76
N PRO A 188 -20.54 6.61 -30.24
CA PRO A 188 -19.11 6.80 -30.28
C PRO A 188 -18.57 6.99 -31.69
N ILE A 189 -17.68 7.94 -31.89
CA ILE A 189 -17.05 8.17 -33.20
C ILE A 189 -15.95 7.12 -33.42
N PRO A 190 -16.01 6.35 -34.52
CA PRO A 190 -15.02 5.34 -34.83
C PRO A 190 -13.60 5.90 -34.86
N GLY A 191 -12.64 5.19 -34.22
CA GLY A 191 -11.26 5.62 -34.12
C GLY A 191 -10.96 6.58 -32.95
N TYR A 192 -11.99 6.97 -32.19
CA TYR A 192 -11.85 7.85 -31.01
C TYR A 192 -12.45 7.16 -29.78
N PRO A 193 -11.67 6.23 -29.16
CA PRO A 193 -12.14 5.48 -27.97
C PRO A 193 -12.32 6.40 -26.76
N THR A 194 -13.03 5.91 -25.76
CA THR A 194 -13.11 6.55 -24.44
C THR A 194 -11.71 6.64 -23.83
N GLU A 195 -11.39 7.79 -23.26
CA GLU A 195 -10.10 8.09 -22.64
C GLU A 195 -10.29 8.38 -21.15
N ASP A 196 -9.33 8.00 -20.33
CA ASP A 196 -9.31 8.30 -18.91
C ASP A 196 -8.99 9.79 -18.66
N GLY A 197 -9.66 10.35 -17.65
CA GLY A 197 -9.47 11.73 -17.23
C GLY A 197 -10.16 12.75 -18.14
N GLU A 198 -9.92 14.03 -17.82
CA GLU A 198 -10.37 15.14 -18.63
C GLU A 198 -9.45 15.31 -19.85
N GLN A 199 -9.98 15.11 -21.03
CA GLN A 199 -9.27 15.29 -22.30
C GLN A 199 -9.87 16.47 -23.09
N PRO A 200 -9.04 17.22 -23.81
CA PRO A 200 -9.53 18.29 -24.67
C PRO A 200 -10.29 17.72 -25.88
N LYS A 201 -11.18 18.55 -26.46
CA LYS A 201 -11.79 18.21 -27.74
C LYS A 201 -10.72 17.96 -28.81
N LYS A 202 -11.00 17.06 -29.73
CA LYS A 202 -10.12 16.68 -30.85
C LYS A 202 -10.65 17.22 -32.17
N ASP A 203 -9.75 17.47 -33.10
CA ASP A 203 -10.14 17.71 -34.49
C ASP A 203 -10.36 16.35 -35.17
N ILE A 204 -11.62 16.07 -35.56
CA ILE A 204 -12.04 14.79 -36.12
C ILE A 204 -12.39 14.96 -37.59
N PRO A 205 -11.65 14.32 -38.51
CA PRO A 205 -11.96 14.42 -39.94
C PRO A 205 -13.39 13.99 -40.26
N GLY A 206 -14.12 14.82 -41.01
CA GLY A 206 -15.50 14.58 -41.38
C GLY A 206 -16.53 14.90 -40.28
N TYR A 207 -16.08 15.52 -39.18
CA TYR A 207 -16.94 15.98 -38.11
C TYR A 207 -16.62 17.42 -37.70
N GLU A 208 -17.63 18.14 -37.28
CA GLU A 208 -17.53 19.48 -36.71
C GLU A 208 -17.88 19.42 -35.22
N PHE A 209 -17.04 20.02 -34.37
CA PHE A 209 -17.31 20.09 -32.94
C PHE A 209 -18.53 20.98 -32.64
N VAL A 210 -19.47 20.47 -31.84
CA VAL A 210 -20.69 21.19 -31.45
C VAL A 210 -20.58 21.76 -30.06
N LYS A 211 -20.36 20.88 -29.06
CA LYS A 211 -20.29 21.28 -27.64
C LYS A 211 -19.64 20.21 -26.78
N THR A 212 -19.27 20.61 -25.58
CA THR A 212 -18.87 19.70 -24.48
C THR A 212 -20.00 19.64 -23.46
N VAL A 213 -20.31 18.45 -22.97
CA VAL A 213 -21.27 18.19 -21.91
C VAL A 213 -20.52 17.44 -20.79
N VAL A 214 -20.77 17.81 -19.54
CA VAL A 214 -20.30 17.10 -18.36
C VAL A 214 -21.51 16.49 -17.69
N ASP A 215 -21.48 15.17 -17.46
CA ASP A 215 -22.59 14.47 -16.80
C ASP A 215 -22.56 14.67 -15.27
N ALA A 216 -23.56 14.14 -14.56
CA ALA A 216 -23.65 14.23 -13.11
C ALA A 216 -22.50 13.51 -12.37
N ASN A 217 -21.77 12.62 -13.05
CA ASN A 217 -20.64 11.88 -12.54
C ASN A 217 -19.29 12.55 -12.87
N GLY A 218 -19.32 13.69 -13.57
CA GLY A 218 -18.11 14.41 -14.00
C GLY A 218 -17.49 13.87 -15.30
N ASN A 219 -18.09 12.85 -15.96
CA ASN A 219 -17.61 12.39 -17.24
C ASN A 219 -17.86 13.42 -18.33
N ILE A 220 -16.96 13.50 -19.27
CA ILE A 220 -16.96 14.50 -20.34
C ILE A 220 -17.38 13.87 -21.65
N GLN A 221 -18.29 14.51 -22.34
CA GLN A 221 -18.68 14.15 -23.71
C GLN A 221 -18.43 15.33 -24.64
N HIS A 222 -17.56 15.14 -25.61
CA HIS A 222 -17.40 16.04 -26.74
C HIS A 222 -18.35 15.59 -27.85
N ILE A 223 -19.34 16.44 -28.20
CA ILE A 223 -20.37 16.13 -29.18
C ILE A 223 -20.01 16.79 -30.51
N TYR A 224 -20.13 16.00 -31.56
CA TYR A 224 -19.78 16.39 -32.93
C TYR A 224 -20.91 16.12 -33.90
N LYS A 225 -20.99 16.94 -34.94
CA LYS A 225 -21.90 16.78 -36.09
C LYS A 225 -21.14 16.25 -37.28
N LYS A 226 -21.66 15.22 -37.93
CA LYS A 226 -21.07 14.70 -39.15
C LYS A 226 -21.21 15.73 -40.28
N VAL A 227 -20.10 16.12 -40.88
CA VAL A 227 -20.09 17.00 -42.06
C VAL A 227 -20.39 16.15 -43.30
N VAL A 228 -21.56 16.34 -43.86
CA VAL A 228 -21.88 15.77 -45.17
C VAL A 228 -21.23 16.68 -46.22
N THR A 229 -20.11 16.26 -46.77
CA THR A 229 -19.56 16.91 -47.97
C THR A 229 -20.59 16.71 -49.07
N PRO A 230 -21.15 17.75 -49.69
CA PRO A 230 -22.02 17.56 -50.86
C PRO A 230 -21.24 16.78 -51.91
N GLU A 231 -21.79 15.66 -52.34
CA GLU A 231 -21.23 14.95 -53.49
C GLU A 231 -21.15 15.97 -54.63
N LYS A 232 -19.97 16.20 -55.19
CA LYS A 232 -19.76 16.99 -56.37
C LYS A 232 -20.68 16.38 -57.46
N PRO A 233 -21.60 17.15 -58.06
CA PRO A 233 -22.46 16.60 -59.10
C PRO A 233 -21.59 15.88 -60.13
N GLU A 234 -21.86 14.60 -60.40
CA GLU A 234 -21.26 13.88 -61.50
C GLU A 234 -21.50 14.68 -62.78
N ALA A 235 -20.39 14.99 -63.46
CA ALA A 235 -20.49 15.65 -64.75
C ALA A 235 -21.36 14.80 -65.68
N PRO A 236 -22.27 15.43 -66.50
CA PRO A 236 -23.18 14.68 -67.38
C PRO A 236 -22.38 13.71 -68.23
N VAL A 237 -22.73 12.46 -68.20
CA VAL A 237 -22.17 11.41 -69.04
C VAL A 237 -22.55 11.74 -70.45
N LYS A 238 -21.56 12.09 -71.28
CA LYS A 238 -21.73 12.31 -72.72
C LYS A 238 -22.27 11.02 -73.34
N PRO A 239 -23.40 11.05 -74.13
CA PRO A 239 -23.93 9.85 -74.75
C PRO A 239 -22.90 9.24 -75.73
N ALA A 240 -22.70 7.94 -75.58
CA ALA A 240 -21.87 7.17 -76.50
C ALA A 240 -22.45 7.18 -77.89
N PRO A 241 -21.66 7.28 -79.00
CA PRO A 241 -22.15 7.25 -80.38
C PRO A 241 -22.77 5.89 -80.70
N ALA A 242 -23.92 5.96 -81.38
CA ALA A 242 -24.62 4.79 -81.86
C ALA A 242 -23.74 3.92 -82.76
N LYS A 243 -23.69 2.63 -82.48
CA LYS A 243 -23.06 1.64 -83.35
C LYS A 243 -23.93 1.42 -84.54
N GLU A 244 -23.39 1.73 -85.73
CA GLU A 244 -23.93 1.40 -87.04
C GLU A 244 -23.93 -0.13 -87.24
N ASN A 245 -25.10 -0.66 -87.66
CA ASN A 245 -25.27 -2.04 -88.03
C ASN A 245 -24.62 -2.31 -89.38
N THR A 246 -23.69 -3.26 -89.45
CA THR A 246 -23.34 -3.93 -90.71
C THR A 246 -23.56 -5.44 -90.56
N PRO A 247 -24.02 -6.09 -91.65
CA PRO A 247 -24.69 -7.37 -91.60
C PRO A 247 -23.69 -8.56 -91.43
N GLN A 248 -24.20 -9.55 -90.83
CA GLN A 248 -23.60 -10.85 -90.59
C GLN A 248 -23.50 -11.68 -91.90
N LEU A 249 -22.41 -12.36 -92.14
CA LEU A 249 -22.34 -13.57 -92.92
C LEU A 249 -21.71 -14.70 -92.13
N PRO A 250 -22.18 -15.94 -92.31
CA PRO A 250 -21.78 -17.05 -91.40
C PRO A 250 -20.63 -17.84 -92.02
N ASN A 251 -19.80 -18.42 -91.16
CA ASN A 251 -19.38 -19.78 -91.44
C ASN A 251 -18.44 -20.36 -90.34
N THR A 252 -18.88 -21.44 -89.88
CA THR A 252 -18.26 -22.74 -89.66
C THR A 252 -16.85 -22.84 -89.11
N GLY A 253 -16.80 -23.54 -88.11
CA GLY A 253 -15.86 -24.65 -88.04
C GLY A 253 -14.74 -24.60 -87.07
N THR A 254 -14.84 -25.55 -86.16
CA THR A 254 -13.84 -26.42 -85.70
C THR A 254 -13.07 -26.03 -84.43
N LYS A 255 -13.47 -26.71 -83.38
CA LYS A 255 -12.64 -27.44 -82.38
C LYS A 255 -11.25 -26.95 -82.05
N ASP A 256 -11.03 -26.88 -80.85
CA ASP A 256 -10.25 -27.66 -79.97
C ASP A 256 -9.44 -26.84 -78.90
N ASN A 257 -9.72 -27.28 -77.77
CA ASN A 257 -8.82 -27.55 -76.63
C ASN A 257 -8.03 -26.44 -75.95
N ALA A 258 -8.39 -26.42 -74.74
CA ALA A 258 -7.53 -26.67 -73.57
C ALA A 258 -6.68 -25.53 -72.96
N SER A 259 -6.82 -25.53 -71.74
CA SER A 259 -5.87 -25.31 -70.65
C SER A 259 -5.94 -23.95 -69.98
N LEU A 260 -6.47 -24.07 -68.85
CA LEU A 260 -5.84 -24.19 -67.51
C LEU A 260 -5.17 -22.94 -66.96
N ALA A 261 -5.63 -22.68 -65.83
CA ALA A 261 -4.89 -22.25 -64.64
C ALA A 261 -4.62 -20.72 -64.57
N ALA A 262 -4.83 -20.07 -63.47
CA ALA A 262 -4.40 -20.44 -62.13
C ALA A 262 -5.13 -19.58 -61.12
N LEU A 263 -5.54 -20.26 -60.12
CA LEU A 263 -5.87 -19.73 -58.81
C LEU A 263 -4.63 -19.12 -58.16
N GLY A 264 -4.76 -17.93 -57.62
CA GLY A 264 -3.82 -17.38 -56.69
C GLY A 264 -4.51 -17.04 -55.37
N LEU A 265 -4.60 -18.01 -54.53
CA LEU A 265 -5.10 -17.87 -53.15
C LEU A 265 -3.91 -17.62 -52.25
N VAL A 266 -3.85 -16.45 -51.64
CA VAL A 266 -2.85 -16.19 -50.58
C VAL A 266 -3.58 -16.04 -49.26
N GLY A 267 -3.54 -17.11 -48.50
CA GLY A 267 -3.89 -17.11 -47.08
C GLY A 267 -2.76 -16.58 -46.24
N VAL A 268 -3.08 -15.65 -45.38
CA VAL A 268 -2.15 -15.23 -44.33
C VAL A 268 -2.52 -15.91 -43.04
N LEU A 269 -1.65 -16.81 -42.60
CA LEU A 269 -1.71 -17.46 -41.31
C LEU A 269 -1.04 -16.58 -40.27
N SER A 270 -1.81 -16.27 -39.25
CA SER A 270 -1.36 -15.63 -38.01
C SER A 270 -0.52 -16.59 -37.21
N GLY A 271 0.73 -16.24 -36.93
CA GLY A 271 1.58 -16.98 -36.02
C GLY A 271 1.48 -16.42 -34.59
N PHE A 272 0.92 -17.19 -33.70
CA PHE A 272 1.04 -16.98 -32.25
C PHE A 272 2.46 -17.40 -31.83
N GLY A 273 3.20 -16.46 -31.24
CA GLY A 273 4.46 -16.75 -30.58
C GLY A 273 4.34 -16.50 -29.09
N LEU A 274 4.09 -17.57 -28.34
CA LEU A 274 4.29 -17.60 -26.89
C LEU A 274 5.79 -17.74 -26.61
N ILE A 275 6.36 -16.81 -25.90
CA ILE A 275 7.68 -16.98 -25.28
C ILE A 275 7.52 -16.94 -23.77
N ALA A 276 7.55 -18.14 -23.19
CA ALA A 276 7.80 -18.35 -21.78
C ALA A 276 9.28 -18.06 -21.48
N ARG A 277 9.58 -17.18 -20.53
CA ARG A 277 10.93 -17.01 -19.99
C ARG A 277 11.02 -17.58 -18.58
N LYS A 278 11.86 -18.60 -18.51
CA LYS A 278 12.27 -19.37 -17.35
C LYS A 278 13.14 -18.53 -16.44
N LYS A 279 12.82 -18.55 -15.15
CA LYS A 279 13.62 -18.06 -14.03
C LYS A 279 14.93 -18.82 -13.94
N LYS A 280 16.04 -18.15 -13.74
CA LYS A 280 17.29 -18.74 -13.28
C LYS A 280 17.70 -18.07 -12.00
N GLU A 281 17.84 -18.89 -10.99
CA GLU A 281 18.48 -18.59 -9.71
C GLU A 281 19.99 -18.49 -9.90
N ASP A 282 20.56 -17.52 -9.24
CA ASP A 282 21.81 -17.64 -8.49
C ASP A 282 21.83 -16.57 -7.40
#